data_689458b95a31c7b7deaa36d4ea99007a
#
_entry.id   689458b95a31c7b7deaa36d4ea99007a
#
_cell.length_a   1.000
_cell.length_b   1.000
_cell.length_c   1.000
_cell.angle_alpha   90.00
_cell.angle_beta   90.00
_cell.angle_gamma   90.00
#
_symmetry.space_group_name_H-M   'P 1'
#
loop_
_entity.id
_entity.type
_entity.pdbx_description
1 polymer ?
#
loop_
_entity_poly.entity_id
_entity_poly.type
_entity_poly.pdbx_seq_one_letter_code
_entity_poly.pdbx_strand_id
1 'polypeptide(L)'
;MKESGGDDRPRCTFSFLVIAIRIALLTLVLCGTACAQDHYDVVIHGGRILDPETSLDAVRDVGIRGGQIVAISERPLAGSRVIDATGLIVAPGFIDLHQHDQTAAAYRLKAMDGVTTALELEIGSPDVRKFLDQRRNAALINYGTSASQPWARAAVLGQPVVEGAIVPPSGPATNGPANPEQVQRIEQRLREELNAGGLGVGIGIQYTPGASRLEIIEMFRVAAERGRPVFVHVRGDRLESVEEVIAAAAVTGAPLHIVHINSSCLRDAPECLRLVAGARARGLDVTTEAYPYIAGMTQINSARFNPGWKEKDGIDYSDLMIPSTGERLTKERFEQMRASQQPQSIIIVDNTQAMVDQVIANPLTMIASDGLPGHPRNAGTFGRVFAQYVRERQSLTLMDAVRKMSYMPALRLERSTPEARKKGRLQVGADADLVILDLAAFHDQSTFEKPFEPSIGVRFLLVNGSPVIDGGAIVPGVTPGRAIVGSPAP
;
A
#
# COMPACT_ATOMS: atom_id res chain seq x y z
N MET A 1 -68.01 -49.86 -72.55
CA MET A 1 -68.88 -50.50 -71.57
C MET A 1 -68.32 -50.09 -70.19
N LYS A 2 -69.09 -49.17 -69.62
CA LYS A 2 -69.52 -49.20 -68.22
C LYS A 2 -68.45 -49.06 -67.17
N GLU A 3 -68.39 -48.07 -66.36
CA GLU A 3 -69.21 -47.21 -65.50
C GLU A 3 -68.43 -47.07 -64.22
N SER A 4 -68.12 -45.84 -63.82
CA SER A 4 -68.71 -44.97 -62.81
C SER A 4 -68.34 -45.45 -61.38
N GLY A 5 -67.88 -44.72 -60.56
CA GLY A 5 -68.23 -43.42 -60.02
C GLY A 5 -67.77 -43.39 -58.60
N GLY A 6 -67.69 -42.22 -58.10
CA GLY A 6 -67.88 -41.98 -56.71
C GLY A 6 -66.60 -41.42 -55.97
N ASP A 7 -66.45 -40.13 -56.11
CA ASP A 7 -65.64 -39.23 -55.28
C ASP A 7 -66.45 -38.94 -54.00
N ASP A 8 -65.86 -39.17 -52.82
CA ASP A 8 -66.31 -38.46 -51.64
C ASP A 8 -65.13 -38.23 -50.68
N ARG A 9 -64.75 -36.94 -50.70
CA ARG A 9 -63.78 -36.41 -49.73
C ARG A 9 -64.47 -35.87 -48.50
N PRO A 10 -63.83 -35.91 -47.33
CA PRO A 10 -63.82 -34.76 -46.46
C PRO A 10 -62.44 -34.23 -46.20
N ARG A 11 -62.09 -33.14 -46.80
CA ARG A 11 -61.02 -32.24 -46.38
C ARG A 11 -61.51 -31.23 -45.36
N CYS A 12 -60.64 -30.80 -44.46
CA CYS A 12 -60.72 -29.69 -43.53
C CYS A 12 -60.96 -30.01 -42.06
N THR A 13 -60.01 -30.62 -41.37
CA THR A 13 -59.86 -30.45 -39.93
C THR A 13 -58.39 -30.46 -39.44
N PHE A 14 -57.43 -30.71 -40.31
CA PHE A 14 -56.00 -30.77 -39.83
C PHE A 14 -55.21 -29.46 -39.92
N SER A 15 -55.69 -28.43 -40.64
CA SER A 15 -54.93 -27.19 -40.84
C SER A 15 -55.04 -26.18 -39.66
N PHE A 16 -56.13 -26.19 -38.90
CA PHE A 16 -56.30 -25.25 -37.79
C PHE A 16 -55.53 -25.63 -36.52
N LEU A 17 -55.34 -26.94 -36.30
CA LEU A 17 -54.60 -27.42 -35.11
C LEU A 17 -53.09 -27.16 -35.20
N VAL A 18 -52.50 -27.21 -36.38
CA VAL A 18 -51.07 -26.99 -36.60
C VAL A 18 -50.72 -25.48 -36.49
N ILE A 19 -51.64 -24.58 -36.89
CA ILE A 19 -51.44 -23.12 -36.76
C ILE A 19 -51.58 -22.71 -35.30
N ALA A 20 -52.53 -23.22 -34.52
CA ALA A 20 -52.68 -22.94 -33.09
C ALA A 20 -51.49 -23.43 -32.27
N ILE A 21 -50.90 -24.59 -32.57
CA ILE A 21 -49.70 -25.14 -31.90
C ILE A 21 -48.47 -24.30 -32.25
N ARG A 22 -48.32 -23.79 -33.47
CA ARG A 22 -47.19 -22.93 -33.86
C ARG A 22 -47.28 -21.52 -33.22
N ILE A 23 -48.46 -20.95 -33.05
CA ILE A 23 -48.65 -19.67 -32.35
C ILE A 23 -48.42 -19.85 -30.85
N ALA A 24 -48.84 -20.94 -30.22
CA ALA A 24 -48.59 -21.23 -28.81
C ALA A 24 -47.08 -21.50 -28.53
N LEU A 25 -46.34 -22.17 -29.44
CA LEU A 25 -44.91 -22.33 -29.32
C LEU A 25 -44.13 -21.02 -29.56
N LEU A 26 -44.61 -20.12 -30.44
CA LEU A 26 -43.96 -18.81 -30.66
C LEU A 26 -44.17 -17.87 -29.48
N THR A 27 -45.33 -17.92 -28.80
CA THR A 27 -45.61 -17.14 -27.58
C THR A 27 -44.86 -17.70 -26.36
N LEU A 28 -44.62 -19.02 -26.27
CA LEU A 28 -43.79 -19.60 -25.21
C LEU A 28 -42.28 -19.30 -25.36
N VAL A 29 -41.81 -19.13 -26.59
CA VAL A 29 -40.37 -18.79 -26.85
C VAL A 29 -40.12 -17.28 -26.62
N LEU A 30 -41.16 -16.42 -26.73
CA LEU A 30 -41.03 -14.99 -26.43
C LEU A 30 -41.21 -14.63 -24.94
N CYS A 31 -41.70 -15.54 -24.09
CA CYS A 31 -41.75 -15.38 -22.63
C CYS A 31 -40.54 -15.92 -21.88
N GLY A 32 -39.53 -16.49 -22.57
CA GLY A 32 -38.42 -17.21 -21.96
C GLY A 32 -37.09 -16.45 -21.85
N THR A 33 -37.03 -15.18 -22.28
CA THR A 33 -35.91 -14.31 -21.99
C THR A 33 -36.31 -13.19 -21.02
N ALA A 34 -36.84 -13.58 -19.86
CA ALA A 34 -36.56 -12.77 -18.68
C ALA A 34 -35.05 -12.83 -18.50
N CYS A 35 -34.34 -11.84 -19.04
CA CYS A 35 -32.93 -11.61 -18.70
C CYS A 35 -32.91 -11.63 -17.16
N ALA A 36 -32.38 -12.68 -16.56
CA ALA A 36 -32.11 -12.69 -15.13
C ALA A 36 -31.24 -11.46 -14.93
N GLN A 37 -31.82 -10.41 -14.37
CA GLN A 37 -31.11 -9.17 -14.11
C GLN A 37 -30.00 -9.57 -13.16
N ASP A 38 -28.72 -9.40 -13.60
CA ASP A 38 -27.57 -9.72 -12.77
C ASP A 38 -27.75 -9.04 -11.43
N HIS A 39 -27.84 -9.85 -10.37
CA HIS A 39 -28.01 -9.34 -9.02
C HIS A 39 -26.65 -9.32 -8.32
N TYR A 40 -26.24 -8.14 -7.84
CA TYR A 40 -24.95 -7.91 -7.20
C TYR A 40 -25.12 -7.91 -5.67
N ASP A 41 -24.06 -8.28 -4.95
CA ASP A 41 -24.03 -8.21 -3.48
C ASP A 41 -24.06 -6.74 -3.04
N VAL A 42 -23.24 -5.92 -3.70
CA VAL A 42 -23.19 -4.46 -3.49
C VAL A 42 -23.16 -3.77 -4.85
N VAL A 43 -23.94 -2.71 -4.97
CA VAL A 43 -23.86 -1.76 -6.10
C VAL A 43 -23.41 -0.40 -5.56
N ILE A 44 -22.39 0.19 -6.17
CA ILE A 44 -22.04 1.59 -5.99
C ILE A 44 -22.71 2.35 -7.12
N HIS A 45 -23.68 3.21 -6.79
CA HIS A 45 -24.53 3.89 -7.75
C HIS A 45 -24.06 5.32 -8.01
N GLY A 46 -23.97 5.72 -9.28
CA GLY A 46 -23.85 7.11 -9.72
C GLY A 46 -22.58 7.84 -9.32
N GLY A 47 -21.53 7.13 -8.91
CA GLY A 47 -20.26 7.72 -8.51
C GLY A 47 -19.36 8.10 -9.70
N ARG A 48 -18.57 9.17 -9.56
CA ARG A 48 -17.48 9.47 -10.49
C ARG A 48 -16.34 8.52 -10.23
N ILE A 49 -16.23 7.47 -11.06
CA ILE A 49 -15.19 6.46 -10.93
C ILE A 49 -13.88 6.92 -11.55
N LEU A 50 -12.77 6.59 -10.88
CA LEU A 50 -11.42 6.83 -11.35
C LEU A 50 -10.67 5.51 -11.43
N ASP A 51 -10.22 5.13 -12.62
CA ASP A 51 -9.27 4.02 -12.78
C ASP A 51 -7.93 4.54 -13.28
N PRO A 52 -6.87 4.51 -12.44
CA PRO A 52 -5.59 5.12 -12.79
C PRO A 52 -4.79 4.32 -13.85
N GLU A 53 -5.11 3.05 -14.10
CA GLU A 53 -4.45 2.27 -15.14
C GLU A 53 -4.97 2.64 -16.54
N THR A 54 -6.29 2.68 -16.72
CA THR A 54 -6.92 3.00 -18.02
C THR A 54 -7.16 4.49 -18.22
N SER A 55 -6.96 5.30 -17.16
CA SER A 55 -7.31 6.73 -17.13
C SER A 55 -8.82 6.98 -17.28
N LEU A 56 -9.66 6.01 -16.91
CA LEU A 56 -11.11 6.18 -16.90
C LEU A 56 -11.50 7.18 -15.82
N ASP A 57 -12.27 8.20 -16.21
CA ASP A 57 -12.84 9.24 -15.35
C ASP A 57 -14.25 9.52 -15.84
N ALA A 58 -15.25 8.86 -15.23
CA ALA A 58 -16.63 8.94 -15.68
C ALA A 58 -17.61 8.56 -14.56
N VAL A 59 -18.85 9.04 -14.67
CA VAL A 59 -19.94 8.61 -13.79
C VAL A 59 -20.45 7.24 -14.23
N ARG A 60 -20.40 6.25 -13.33
CA ARG A 60 -20.80 4.86 -13.60
C ARG A 60 -21.39 4.22 -12.33
N ASP A 61 -22.10 3.12 -12.56
CA ASP A 61 -22.42 2.14 -11.52
C ASP A 61 -21.35 1.05 -11.49
N VAL A 62 -21.02 0.58 -10.28
CA VAL A 62 -20.09 -0.54 -10.06
C VAL A 62 -20.82 -1.66 -9.35
N GLY A 63 -20.86 -2.84 -9.98
CA GLY A 63 -21.44 -4.07 -9.42
C GLY A 63 -20.36 -4.97 -8.82
N ILE A 64 -20.57 -5.35 -7.56
CA ILE A 64 -19.64 -6.18 -6.76
C ILE A 64 -20.33 -7.49 -6.42
N ARG A 65 -19.62 -8.61 -6.59
CA ARG A 65 -20.03 -9.95 -6.22
C ARG A 65 -18.84 -10.76 -5.71
N GLY A 66 -19.00 -11.44 -4.56
CA GLY A 66 -17.94 -12.27 -3.98
C GLY A 66 -16.64 -11.53 -3.66
N GLY A 67 -16.71 -10.23 -3.36
CA GLY A 67 -15.57 -9.39 -3.04
C GLY A 67 -14.79 -8.89 -4.25
N GLN A 68 -15.31 -9.06 -5.48
CA GLN A 68 -14.69 -8.60 -6.72
C GLN A 68 -15.62 -7.67 -7.49
N ILE A 69 -15.05 -6.75 -8.25
CA ILE A 69 -15.76 -5.94 -9.23
C ILE A 69 -16.11 -6.84 -10.41
N VAL A 70 -17.41 -7.02 -10.70
CA VAL A 70 -17.88 -7.87 -11.79
C VAL A 70 -18.61 -7.09 -12.88
N ALA A 71 -18.96 -5.82 -12.63
CA ALA A 71 -19.55 -4.94 -13.63
C ALA A 71 -19.18 -3.49 -13.39
N ILE A 72 -19.02 -2.74 -14.49
CA ILE A 72 -18.94 -1.28 -14.54
C ILE A 72 -19.91 -0.85 -15.65
N SER A 73 -20.92 -0.04 -15.32
CA SER A 73 -22.05 0.21 -16.21
C SER A 73 -22.41 1.69 -16.32
N GLU A 74 -22.82 2.09 -17.52
CA GLU A 74 -23.50 3.39 -17.74
C GLU A 74 -24.98 3.37 -17.34
N ARG A 75 -25.54 2.16 -17.24
CA ARG A 75 -26.92 1.94 -16.85
C ARG A 75 -27.01 1.54 -15.39
N PRO A 76 -28.09 1.93 -14.69
CA PRO A 76 -28.29 1.53 -13.31
C PRO A 76 -28.21 0.00 -13.13
N LEU A 77 -27.50 -0.42 -12.10
CA LEU A 77 -27.39 -1.81 -11.67
C LEU A 77 -28.31 -2.08 -10.47
N ALA A 78 -28.68 -3.34 -10.25
CA ALA A 78 -29.50 -3.76 -9.11
C ALA A 78 -28.71 -4.72 -8.20
N GLY A 79 -28.80 -4.53 -6.89
CA GLY A 79 -28.08 -5.35 -5.91
C GLY A 79 -28.79 -5.42 -4.56
N SER A 80 -28.31 -6.34 -3.71
CA SER A 80 -28.84 -6.52 -2.35
C SER A 80 -28.60 -5.28 -1.48
N ARG A 81 -27.48 -4.61 -1.68
CA ARG A 81 -27.11 -3.35 -1.06
C ARG A 81 -26.74 -2.33 -2.12
N VAL A 82 -27.34 -1.14 -2.05
CA VAL A 82 -26.98 -0.01 -2.91
C VAL A 82 -26.33 1.08 -2.07
N ILE A 83 -25.15 1.51 -2.48
CA ILE A 83 -24.42 2.65 -1.93
C ILE A 83 -24.57 3.80 -2.93
N ASP A 84 -25.31 4.85 -2.54
CA ASP A 84 -25.41 6.05 -3.35
C ASP A 84 -24.11 6.85 -3.27
N ALA A 85 -23.39 6.93 -4.37
CA ALA A 85 -22.16 7.67 -4.53
C ALA A 85 -22.33 8.92 -5.42
N THR A 86 -23.56 9.36 -5.64
CA THR A 86 -23.85 10.55 -6.44
C THR A 86 -23.09 11.77 -5.91
N GLY A 87 -22.31 12.41 -6.77
CA GLY A 87 -21.44 13.55 -6.40
C GLY A 87 -20.14 13.18 -5.66
N LEU A 88 -19.90 11.90 -5.39
CA LEU A 88 -18.70 11.41 -4.74
C LEU A 88 -17.69 10.85 -5.75
N ILE A 89 -16.44 10.81 -5.34
CA ILE A 89 -15.37 10.11 -6.06
C ILE A 89 -15.33 8.65 -5.61
N VAL A 90 -15.24 7.74 -6.56
CA VAL A 90 -15.00 6.30 -6.34
C VAL A 90 -13.65 5.95 -6.95
N ALA A 91 -12.72 5.50 -6.13
CA ALA A 91 -11.37 5.16 -6.57
C ALA A 91 -10.94 3.80 -5.98
N PRO A 92 -9.90 3.16 -6.53
CA PRO A 92 -9.25 2.06 -5.83
C PRO A 92 -8.80 2.51 -4.45
N GLY A 93 -8.99 1.68 -3.44
CA GLY A 93 -8.51 1.92 -2.09
C GLY A 93 -6.99 2.10 -2.07
N PHE A 94 -6.50 2.98 -1.21
CA PHE A 94 -5.09 3.32 -1.17
C PHE A 94 -4.27 2.18 -0.59
N ILE A 95 -3.02 2.05 -1.07
CA ILE A 95 -2.05 1.05 -0.65
C ILE A 95 -0.86 1.77 -0.05
N ASP A 96 -0.67 1.59 1.25
CA ASP A 96 0.45 2.12 1.99
C ASP A 96 1.56 1.07 2.08
N LEU A 97 2.66 1.27 1.34
CA LEU A 97 3.79 0.34 1.31
C LEU A 97 4.67 0.42 2.57
N HIS A 98 4.47 1.49 3.38
CA HIS A 98 5.38 1.84 4.46
C HIS A 98 4.61 2.24 5.72
N GLN A 99 4.24 1.25 6.51
CA GLN A 99 3.47 1.42 7.73
C GLN A 99 4.05 0.57 8.87
N HIS A 100 4.70 1.20 9.84
CA HIS A 100 5.29 0.51 11.00
C HIS A 100 4.25 0.17 12.07
N ASP A 101 3.27 1.05 12.28
CA ASP A 101 2.19 0.80 13.24
C ASP A 101 1.13 -0.12 12.65
N GLN A 102 1.27 -1.40 12.94
CA GLN A 102 0.39 -2.46 12.44
C GLN A 102 -0.62 -2.93 13.51
N THR A 103 -1.05 -2.00 14.38
CA THR A 103 -2.06 -2.24 15.42
C THR A 103 -3.49 -2.07 14.89
N ALA A 104 -4.47 -2.62 15.60
CA ALA A 104 -5.88 -2.42 15.27
C ALA A 104 -6.28 -0.93 15.32
N ALA A 105 -5.69 -0.12 16.20
CA ALA A 105 -5.91 1.31 16.28
C ALA A 105 -5.38 2.03 15.03
N ALA A 106 -4.18 1.70 14.59
CA ALA A 106 -3.60 2.26 13.37
C ALA A 106 -4.40 1.88 12.13
N TYR A 107 -4.89 0.65 12.03
CA TYR A 107 -5.74 0.24 10.91
C TYR A 107 -7.05 1.04 10.83
N ARG A 108 -7.62 1.47 11.97
CA ARG A 108 -8.79 2.36 11.99
C ARG A 108 -8.43 3.76 11.44
N LEU A 109 -7.30 4.32 11.85
CA LEU A 109 -6.80 5.59 11.33
C LEU A 109 -6.54 5.51 9.83
N LYS A 110 -5.87 4.43 9.37
CA LYS A 110 -5.62 4.17 7.95
C LYS A 110 -6.90 4.02 7.14
N ALA A 111 -7.90 3.29 7.64
CA ALA A 111 -9.19 3.17 6.98
C ALA A 111 -9.87 4.55 6.81
N MET A 112 -9.85 5.40 7.85
CA MET A 112 -10.38 6.77 7.78
C MET A 112 -9.59 7.66 6.81
N ASP A 113 -8.34 7.31 6.49
CA ASP A 113 -7.50 7.98 5.48
C ASP A 113 -7.59 7.34 4.09
N GLY A 114 -8.57 6.42 3.87
CA GLY A 114 -8.86 5.80 2.57
C GLY A 114 -7.99 4.58 2.23
N VAL A 115 -7.21 4.08 3.17
CA VAL A 115 -6.29 2.95 2.96
C VAL A 115 -7.02 1.62 3.13
N THR A 116 -6.90 0.74 2.14
CA THR A 116 -7.41 -0.64 2.17
C THR A 116 -6.33 -1.69 2.37
N THR A 117 -5.07 -1.30 2.21
CA THR A 117 -3.90 -2.18 2.36
C THR A 117 -2.76 -1.40 3.00
N ALA A 118 -2.25 -1.86 4.16
CA ALA A 118 -1.10 -1.28 4.85
C ALA A 118 -0.02 -2.33 5.13
N LEU A 119 1.21 -2.05 4.70
CA LEU A 119 2.31 -3.02 4.67
C LEU A 119 3.53 -2.50 5.44
N GLU A 120 4.21 -3.41 6.14
CA GLU A 120 5.50 -3.16 6.78
C GLU A 120 6.62 -3.68 5.88
N LEU A 121 7.12 -2.84 4.96
CA LEU A 121 8.07 -3.31 3.96
C LEU A 121 9.50 -2.79 4.16
N GLU A 122 9.69 -1.63 4.80
CA GLU A 122 11.02 -1.02 5.00
C GLU A 122 11.89 -1.86 5.93
N ILE A 123 11.49 -2.00 7.18
CA ILE A 123 12.25 -2.76 8.18
C ILE A 123 11.84 -4.23 8.15
N GLY A 124 10.57 -4.50 7.88
CA GLY A 124 10.02 -5.84 7.86
C GLY A 124 9.82 -6.44 9.26
N SER A 125 9.34 -7.67 9.29
CA SER A 125 9.13 -8.42 10.53
C SER A 125 10.33 -9.32 10.86
N PRO A 126 10.71 -9.45 12.14
CA PRO A 126 11.67 -10.46 12.58
C PRO A 126 11.16 -11.91 12.42
N ASP A 127 9.84 -12.10 12.27
CA ASP A 127 9.14 -13.37 12.09
C ASP A 127 7.89 -13.12 11.25
N VAL A 128 7.99 -13.38 9.95
CA VAL A 128 6.91 -13.13 8.98
C VAL A 128 5.69 -13.98 9.29
N ARG A 129 5.87 -15.27 9.62
CA ARG A 129 4.74 -16.16 9.91
C ARG A 129 3.95 -15.69 11.13
N LYS A 130 4.63 -15.37 12.21
CA LYS A 130 4.00 -14.82 13.43
C LYS A 130 3.27 -13.52 13.16
N PHE A 131 3.86 -12.62 12.36
CA PHE A 131 3.24 -11.37 11.94
C PHE A 131 1.91 -11.62 11.21
N LEU A 132 1.89 -12.54 10.24
CA LEU A 132 0.70 -12.88 9.46
C LEU A 132 -0.38 -13.56 10.32
N ASP A 133 0.03 -14.52 11.16
CA ASP A 133 -0.91 -15.28 12.02
C ASP A 133 -1.60 -14.42 13.06
N GLN A 134 -0.90 -13.44 13.66
CA GLN A 134 -1.47 -12.50 14.65
C GLN A 134 -2.59 -11.62 14.07
N ARG A 135 -2.62 -11.39 12.76
CA ARG A 135 -3.60 -10.52 12.09
C ARG A 135 -4.70 -11.29 11.36
N ARG A 136 -4.55 -12.59 11.28
CA ARG A 136 -5.52 -13.47 10.61
C ARG A 136 -6.89 -13.35 11.29
N ASN A 137 -7.92 -13.01 10.49
CA ASN A 137 -9.29 -12.79 10.96
C ASN A 137 -9.45 -11.67 12.03
N ALA A 138 -8.43 -10.81 12.19
CA ALA A 138 -8.44 -9.71 13.16
C ALA A 138 -8.19 -8.34 12.51
N ALA A 139 -7.74 -8.31 11.26
CA ALA A 139 -7.38 -7.07 10.58
C ALA A 139 -8.56 -6.40 9.89
N LEU A 140 -8.70 -5.10 10.07
CA LEU A 140 -9.72 -4.27 9.42
C LEU A 140 -9.43 -4.08 7.93
N ILE A 141 -8.14 -3.94 7.57
CA ILE A 141 -7.64 -3.73 6.21
C ILE A 141 -6.60 -4.80 5.86
N ASN A 142 -6.26 -4.93 4.58
CA ASN A 142 -5.25 -5.88 4.14
C ASN A 142 -3.87 -5.54 4.70
N TYR A 143 -3.06 -6.56 4.97
CA TYR A 143 -1.77 -6.44 5.65
C TYR A 143 -0.72 -7.37 5.05
N GLY A 144 0.54 -7.08 5.31
CA GLY A 144 1.68 -7.90 4.88
C GLY A 144 2.99 -7.29 5.35
N THR A 145 4.08 -8.03 5.19
CA THR A 145 5.40 -7.58 5.64
C THR A 145 6.52 -8.13 4.76
N SER A 146 7.70 -7.51 4.80
CA SER A 146 8.95 -8.02 4.22
C SER A 146 9.73 -8.87 5.22
N ALA A 147 10.71 -9.63 4.73
CA ALA A 147 11.76 -10.27 5.52
C ALA A 147 12.76 -9.21 6.01
N SER A 148 13.03 -9.16 7.30
CA SER A 148 13.84 -8.10 7.92
C SER A 148 15.33 -8.39 7.93
N GLN A 149 16.13 -7.65 7.15
CA GLN A 149 17.59 -7.70 7.25
C GLN A 149 18.10 -7.21 8.62
N PRO A 150 17.64 -6.06 9.19
CA PRO A 150 18.14 -5.59 10.46
C PRO A 150 17.94 -6.60 11.60
N TRP A 151 16.77 -7.22 11.67
CA TRP A 151 16.45 -8.20 12.69
C TRP A 151 17.13 -9.57 12.46
N ALA A 152 17.25 -10.01 11.21
CA ALA A 152 18.03 -11.23 10.89
C ALA A 152 19.49 -11.07 11.29
N ARG A 153 20.06 -9.88 11.01
CA ARG A 153 21.43 -9.54 11.41
C ARG A 153 21.61 -9.49 12.92
N ALA A 154 20.70 -8.78 13.60
CA ALA A 154 20.71 -8.70 15.07
C ALA A 154 20.68 -10.10 15.71
N ALA A 155 19.79 -10.97 15.26
CA ALA A 155 19.68 -12.33 15.76
C ALA A 155 20.94 -13.18 15.52
N VAL A 156 21.57 -13.07 14.33
CA VAL A 156 22.79 -13.81 13.99
C VAL A 156 23.99 -13.33 14.81
N LEU A 157 24.05 -12.04 15.12
CA LEU A 157 25.12 -11.44 15.91
C LEU A 157 24.83 -11.43 17.42
N GLY A 158 23.77 -12.12 17.86
CA GLY A 158 23.48 -12.36 19.28
C GLY A 158 22.74 -11.23 20.00
N GLN A 159 22.09 -10.32 19.27
CA GLN A 159 21.25 -9.27 19.86
C GLN A 159 19.78 -9.69 19.80
N PRO A 160 19.08 -9.79 20.93
CA PRO A 160 17.67 -10.21 20.95
C PRO A 160 16.75 -9.12 20.38
N VAL A 161 15.57 -9.55 19.92
CA VAL A 161 14.48 -8.64 19.57
C VAL A 161 14.00 -7.96 20.85
N VAL A 162 13.88 -6.64 20.82
CA VAL A 162 13.33 -5.83 21.92
C VAL A 162 11.86 -5.55 21.61
N GLU A 163 10.97 -5.86 22.54
CA GLU A 163 9.53 -5.61 22.39
C GLU A 163 9.26 -4.11 22.19
N GLY A 164 8.43 -3.77 21.22
CA GLY A 164 8.11 -2.39 20.84
C GLY A 164 9.21 -1.68 20.06
N ALA A 165 10.36 -2.32 19.81
CA ALA A 165 11.37 -1.76 18.93
C ALA A 165 11.04 -2.05 17.46
N ILE A 166 11.07 -1.00 16.64
CA ILE A 166 10.90 -1.08 15.18
C ILE A 166 12.22 -1.53 14.54
N VAL A 167 13.33 -0.95 15.00
CA VAL A 167 14.68 -1.26 14.57
C VAL A 167 15.53 -1.78 15.74
N PRO A 168 16.55 -2.61 15.50
CA PRO A 168 17.46 -3.01 16.55
C PRO A 168 18.12 -1.78 17.20
N PRO A 169 18.16 -1.72 18.55
CA PRO A 169 18.91 -0.68 19.24
C PRO A 169 20.38 -0.68 18.83
N SER A 170 21.02 0.50 18.91
CA SER A 170 22.47 0.61 18.65
C SER A 170 23.26 -0.28 19.59
N GLY A 171 24.16 -1.08 19.03
CA GLY A 171 24.95 -2.05 19.79
C GLY A 171 25.93 -2.81 18.88
N PRO A 172 26.62 -3.84 19.43
CA PRO A 172 27.60 -4.60 18.66
C PRO A 172 27.04 -5.22 17.38
N ALA A 173 25.79 -5.69 17.41
CA ALA A 173 25.17 -6.30 16.26
C ALA A 173 24.82 -5.30 15.13
N THR A 174 24.56 -4.05 15.47
CA THR A 174 24.27 -3.00 14.46
C THR A 174 25.54 -2.32 13.97
N ASN A 175 26.57 -2.17 14.83
CA ASN A 175 27.75 -1.36 14.57
C ASN A 175 28.99 -2.18 14.14
N GLY A 176 29.08 -3.46 14.56
CA GLY A 176 30.20 -4.35 14.23
C GLY A 176 30.05 -5.00 12.85
N PRO A 177 31.17 -5.39 12.20
CA PRO A 177 31.12 -6.14 10.95
C PRO A 177 30.62 -7.58 11.18
N ALA A 178 29.92 -8.14 10.22
CA ALA A 178 29.64 -9.58 10.16
C ALA A 178 30.78 -10.29 9.39
N ASN A 179 31.21 -11.45 9.90
CA ASN A 179 32.13 -12.32 9.17
C ASN A 179 31.36 -13.11 8.06
N PRO A 180 32.07 -13.77 7.12
CA PRO A 180 31.44 -14.48 6.01
C PRO A 180 30.38 -15.54 6.44
N GLU A 181 30.67 -16.30 7.52
CA GLU A 181 29.71 -17.30 8.04
C GLU A 181 28.46 -16.65 8.63
N GLN A 182 28.61 -15.52 9.28
CA GLN A 182 27.49 -14.73 9.78
C GLN A 182 26.65 -14.16 8.64
N VAL A 183 27.27 -13.67 7.56
CA VAL A 183 26.57 -13.20 6.37
C VAL A 183 25.73 -14.34 5.76
N GLN A 184 26.31 -15.54 5.57
CA GLN A 184 25.56 -16.70 5.09
C GLN A 184 24.37 -17.07 5.98
N ARG A 185 24.51 -16.95 7.30
CA ARG A 185 23.40 -17.18 8.24
C ARG A 185 22.32 -16.11 8.14
N ILE A 186 22.67 -14.86 7.89
CA ILE A 186 21.70 -13.77 7.63
C ILE A 186 20.92 -14.07 6.35
N GLU A 187 21.62 -14.42 5.26
CA GLU A 187 21.00 -14.81 4.00
C GLU A 187 20.02 -15.98 4.18
N GLN A 188 20.43 -17.02 4.92
CA GLN A 188 19.58 -18.17 5.18
C GLN A 188 18.29 -17.78 5.90
N ARG A 189 18.37 -16.94 6.94
CA ARG A 189 17.19 -16.44 7.64
C ARG A 189 16.28 -15.64 6.72
N LEU A 190 16.82 -14.78 5.86
CA LEU A 190 16.01 -14.03 4.89
C LEU A 190 15.29 -14.96 3.90
N ARG A 191 15.96 -16.02 3.42
CA ARG A 191 15.31 -17.04 2.57
C ARG A 191 14.17 -17.75 3.31
N GLU A 192 14.34 -18.08 4.58
CA GLU A 192 13.30 -18.69 5.44
C GLU A 192 12.09 -17.75 5.60
N GLU A 193 12.32 -16.46 5.89
CA GLU A 193 11.26 -15.46 6.04
C GLU A 193 10.54 -15.15 4.70
N LEU A 194 11.26 -15.14 3.58
CA LEU A 194 10.66 -15.05 2.25
C LEU A 194 9.77 -16.26 1.94
N ASN A 195 10.19 -17.47 2.35
CA ASN A 195 9.38 -18.69 2.21
C ASN A 195 8.16 -18.69 3.14
N ALA A 196 8.23 -18.01 4.28
CA ALA A 196 7.11 -17.82 5.20
C ALA A 196 6.04 -16.84 4.67
N GLY A 197 6.29 -16.18 3.54
CA GLY A 197 5.34 -15.26 2.89
C GLY A 197 5.79 -13.80 2.85
N GLY A 198 7.06 -13.50 3.19
CA GLY A 198 7.62 -12.14 3.10
C GLY A 198 7.52 -11.58 1.69
N LEU A 199 7.06 -10.34 1.54
CA LEU A 199 6.81 -9.68 0.26
C LEU A 199 8.08 -9.22 -0.48
N GLY A 200 9.19 -9.13 0.23
CA GLY A 200 10.50 -8.72 -0.25
C GLY A 200 11.48 -8.74 0.90
N VAL A 201 12.63 -8.11 0.71
CA VAL A 201 13.63 -7.91 1.77
C VAL A 201 13.62 -6.45 2.20
N GLY A 202 13.31 -6.20 3.47
CA GLY A 202 13.41 -4.90 4.11
C GLY A 202 14.81 -4.67 4.66
N ILE A 203 15.42 -3.53 4.34
CA ILE A 203 16.80 -3.22 4.73
C ILE A 203 16.86 -1.81 5.33
N GLY A 204 17.36 -1.70 6.56
CA GLY A 204 17.64 -0.43 7.21
C GLY A 204 19.15 -0.20 7.36
N ILE A 205 19.83 0.29 6.31
CA ILE A 205 21.29 0.41 6.32
C ILE A 205 21.75 1.44 7.35
N GLN A 206 21.04 2.56 7.51
CA GLN A 206 21.36 3.58 8.52
C GLN A 206 21.24 3.02 9.95
N TYR A 207 20.40 2.02 10.16
CA TYR A 207 20.20 1.34 11.44
C TYR A 207 21.17 0.18 11.69
N THR A 208 21.88 -0.26 10.65
CA THR A 208 22.88 -1.31 10.70
C THR A 208 24.20 -0.84 10.03
N PRO A 209 24.81 0.27 10.51
CA PRO A 209 25.98 0.87 9.84
C PRO A 209 27.20 -0.05 9.75
N GLY A 210 27.29 -1.07 10.61
CA GLY A 210 28.31 -2.11 10.54
C GLY A 210 28.16 -3.08 9.37
N ALA A 211 27.01 -3.09 8.68
CA ALA A 211 26.83 -3.88 7.46
C ALA A 211 27.68 -3.31 6.32
N SER A 212 28.62 -4.13 5.81
CA SER A 212 29.47 -3.76 4.69
C SER A 212 28.66 -3.65 3.39
N ARG A 213 29.20 -2.94 2.38
CA ARG A 213 28.58 -2.89 1.05
C ARG A 213 28.45 -4.28 0.42
N LEU A 214 29.41 -5.17 0.66
CA LEU A 214 29.32 -6.56 0.18
C LEU A 214 28.19 -7.32 0.89
N GLU A 215 28.06 -7.18 2.21
CA GLU A 215 26.92 -7.76 2.95
C GLU A 215 25.59 -7.29 2.36
N ILE A 216 25.44 -5.99 2.08
CA ILE A 216 24.22 -5.45 1.46
C ILE A 216 23.96 -6.05 0.07
N ILE A 217 25.00 -6.19 -0.77
CA ILE A 217 24.89 -6.85 -2.09
C ILE A 217 24.39 -8.29 -1.94
N GLU A 218 24.86 -9.05 -0.95
CA GLU A 218 24.37 -10.42 -0.73
C GLU A 218 22.90 -10.45 -0.32
N MET A 219 22.40 -9.46 0.47
CA MET A 219 20.98 -9.35 0.79
C MET A 219 20.14 -9.06 -0.47
N PHE A 220 20.66 -8.23 -1.39
CA PHE A 220 20.02 -8.00 -2.70
C PHE A 220 19.99 -9.28 -3.55
N ARG A 221 21.04 -10.12 -3.52
CA ARG A 221 21.05 -11.42 -4.22
C ARG A 221 19.94 -12.33 -3.71
N VAL A 222 19.73 -12.42 -2.40
CA VAL A 222 18.64 -13.20 -1.80
C VAL A 222 17.27 -12.76 -2.33
N ALA A 223 17.05 -11.45 -2.46
CA ALA A 223 15.81 -10.93 -3.05
C ALA A 223 15.72 -11.27 -4.55
N ALA A 224 16.81 -11.10 -5.30
CA ALA A 224 16.88 -11.37 -6.74
C ALA A 224 16.61 -12.85 -7.07
N GLU A 225 17.09 -13.80 -6.25
CA GLU A 225 16.81 -15.25 -6.39
C GLU A 225 15.32 -15.56 -6.47
N ARG A 226 14.48 -14.70 -5.90
CA ARG A 226 13.02 -14.83 -5.86
C ARG A 226 12.31 -13.82 -6.77
N GLY A 227 13.04 -12.97 -7.49
CA GLY A 227 12.49 -11.88 -8.28
C GLY A 227 11.72 -10.84 -7.44
N ARG A 228 11.99 -10.78 -6.12
CA ARG A 228 11.28 -9.91 -5.18
C ARG A 228 12.01 -8.59 -4.96
N PRO A 229 11.27 -7.52 -4.62
CA PRO A 229 11.89 -6.22 -4.36
C PRO A 229 12.66 -6.20 -3.04
N VAL A 230 13.68 -5.33 -3.04
CA VAL A 230 14.34 -4.84 -1.84
C VAL A 230 13.75 -3.47 -1.52
N PHE A 231 13.27 -3.29 -0.28
CA PHE A 231 12.79 -2.02 0.25
C PHE A 231 13.88 -1.45 1.17
N VAL A 232 14.41 -0.27 0.84
CA VAL A 232 15.66 0.18 1.49
C VAL A 232 15.54 1.55 2.11
N HIS A 233 15.73 1.61 3.44
CA HIS A 233 16.21 2.80 4.12
C HIS A 233 17.72 2.89 3.90
N VAL A 234 18.15 3.86 3.13
CA VAL A 234 19.54 4.02 2.70
C VAL A 234 20.48 4.38 3.86
N ARG A 235 21.81 4.41 3.63
CA ARG A 235 22.82 4.61 4.67
C ARG A 235 22.81 6.00 5.33
N GLY A 236 22.13 6.98 4.72
CA GLY A 236 22.02 8.34 5.25
C GLY A 236 23.09 9.32 4.76
N ASP A 237 23.89 8.95 3.76
CA ASP A 237 24.85 9.81 3.09
C ASP A 237 24.24 10.42 1.82
N ARG A 238 22.91 10.64 1.81
CA ARG A 238 22.12 11.26 0.75
C ARG A 238 22.41 10.64 -0.64
N LEU A 239 23.05 11.39 -1.55
CA LEU A 239 23.30 10.99 -2.93
C LEU A 239 24.12 9.70 -3.02
N GLU A 240 25.21 9.60 -2.28
CA GLU A 240 26.10 8.42 -2.25
C GLU A 240 25.36 7.17 -1.77
N SER A 241 24.41 7.34 -0.87
CA SER A 241 23.57 6.22 -0.40
C SER A 241 22.60 5.71 -1.46
N VAL A 242 22.08 6.60 -2.30
CA VAL A 242 21.23 6.23 -3.43
C VAL A 242 22.05 5.55 -4.52
N GLU A 243 23.28 6.04 -4.79
CA GLU A 243 24.23 5.39 -5.69
C GLU A 243 24.58 3.97 -5.23
N GLU A 244 24.86 3.77 -3.91
CA GLU A 244 25.16 2.47 -3.31
C GLU A 244 24.06 1.43 -3.65
N VAL A 245 22.79 1.77 -3.41
CA VAL A 245 21.68 0.81 -3.58
C VAL A 245 21.29 0.61 -5.05
N ILE A 246 21.45 1.62 -5.90
CA ILE A 246 21.29 1.46 -7.36
C ILE A 246 22.39 0.55 -7.92
N ALA A 247 23.64 0.69 -7.46
CA ALA A 247 24.73 -0.19 -7.84
C ALA A 247 24.46 -1.64 -7.40
N ALA A 248 23.98 -1.84 -6.16
CA ALA A 248 23.58 -3.17 -5.67
C ALA A 248 22.46 -3.80 -6.52
N ALA A 249 21.45 -3.02 -6.88
CA ALA A 249 20.38 -3.48 -7.77
C ALA A 249 20.90 -3.83 -9.18
N ALA A 250 21.81 -3.01 -9.72
CA ALA A 250 22.37 -3.22 -11.05
C ALA A 250 23.21 -4.50 -11.14
N VAL A 251 24.02 -4.82 -10.11
CA VAL A 251 24.88 -6.01 -10.13
C VAL A 251 24.16 -7.30 -9.75
N THR A 252 23.00 -7.22 -9.09
CA THR A 252 22.23 -8.39 -8.65
C THR A 252 21.00 -8.67 -9.48
N GLY A 253 20.48 -7.65 -10.18
CA GLY A 253 19.19 -7.73 -10.88
C GLY A 253 17.97 -7.64 -9.95
N ALA A 254 18.16 -7.37 -8.65
CA ALA A 254 17.04 -7.23 -7.71
C ALA A 254 16.20 -5.99 -8.03
N PRO A 255 14.87 -6.08 -8.07
CA PRO A 255 14.02 -4.91 -8.09
C PRO A 255 14.23 -4.06 -6.82
N LEU A 256 14.37 -2.74 -6.98
CA LEU A 256 14.69 -1.82 -5.88
C LEU A 256 13.54 -0.87 -5.61
N HIS A 257 13.20 -0.68 -4.33
CA HIS A 257 12.36 0.39 -3.85
C HIS A 257 13.10 1.20 -2.79
N ILE A 258 13.41 2.46 -3.11
CA ILE A 258 14.04 3.40 -2.17
C ILE A 258 12.93 4.06 -1.39
N VAL A 259 12.87 3.84 -0.08
CA VAL A 259 11.81 4.38 0.76
C VAL A 259 12.03 5.87 1.06
N HIS A 260 10.96 6.61 1.35
CA HIS A 260 10.91 8.01 1.80
C HIS A 260 12.06 8.90 1.27
N ILE A 261 12.20 9.02 -0.06
CA ILE A 261 13.31 9.75 -0.70
C ILE A 261 13.43 11.22 -0.25
N ASN A 262 12.31 11.83 0.18
CA ASN A 262 12.28 13.17 0.78
C ASN A 262 13.09 13.25 2.08
N SER A 263 13.07 12.21 2.90
CA SER A 263 13.82 12.10 4.16
C SER A 263 15.24 11.57 3.94
N SER A 264 15.41 10.62 3.00
CA SER A 264 16.72 10.04 2.68
C SER A 264 17.68 11.04 2.02
N CYS A 265 17.15 11.95 1.21
CA CYS A 265 17.97 12.86 0.39
C CYS A 265 17.86 14.31 0.81
N LEU A 266 16.83 14.72 1.56
CA LEU A 266 16.61 16.09 2.03
C LEU A 266 16.78 17.10 0.88
N ARG A 267 17.67 18.10 1.04
CA ARG A 267 17.95 19.10 0.01
C ARG A 267 18.48 18.55 -1.32
N ASP A 268 19.06 17.34 -1.30
CA ASP A 268 19.63 16.68 -2.49
C ASP A 268 18.59 15.77 -3.20
N ALA A 269 17.31 15.82 -2.79
CA ALA A 269 16.24 14.99 -3.36
C ALA A 269 16.05 15.17 -4.88
N PRO A 270 16.22 16.36 -5.49
CA PRO A 270 16.18 16.50 -6.96
C PRO A 270 17.25 15.68 -7.66
N GLU A 271 18.47 15.64 -7.11
CA GLU A 271 19.60 14.87 -7.64
C GLU A 271 19.37 13.37 -7.48
N CYS A 272 18.89 12.94 -6.33
CA CYS A 272 18.51 11.56 -6.07
C CYS A 272 17.42 11.08 -7.05
N LEU A 273 16.40 11.90 -7.30
CA LEU A 273 15.35 11.59 -8.27
C LEU A 273 15.90 11.51 -9.71
N ARG A 274 16.91 12.31 -10.07
CA ARG A 274 17.60 12.18 -11.37
C ARG A 274 18.38 10.87 -11.47
N LEU A 275 19.01 10.39 -10.40
CA LEU A 275 19.65 9.06 -10.37
C LEU A 275 18.62 7.95 -10.56
N VAL A 276 17.48 8.02 -9.86
CA VAL A 276 16.37 7.08 -10.04
C VAL A 276 15.86 7.08 -11.47
N ALA A 277 15.63 8.27 -12.06
CA ALA A 277 15.21 8.41 -13.44
C ALA A 277 16.23 7.81 -14.42
N GLY A 278 17.53 8.09 -14.20
CA GLY A 278 18.63 7.57 -15.03
C GLY A 278 18.75 6.04 -14.97
N ALA A 279 18.57 5.46 -13.77
CA ALA A 279 18.56 4.01 -13.58
C ALA A 279 17.40 3.36 -14.32
N ARG A 280 16.19 3.91 -14.19
CA ARG A 280 14.98 3.44 -14.91
C ARG A 280 15.13 3.54 -16.42
N ALA A 281 15.69 4.63 -16.93
CA ALA A 281 15.94 4.83 -18.37
C ALA A 281 16.90 3.78 -18.94
N ARG A 282 17.72 3.15 -18.11
CA ARG A 282 18.62 2.04 -18.45
C ARG A 282 18.01 0.65 -18.20
N GLY A 283 16.72 0.58 -17.88
CA GLY A 283 16.00 -0.67 -17.69
C GLY A 283 16.11 -1.28 -16.30
N LEU A 284 16.69 -0.59 -15.32
CA LEU A 284 16.68 -1.05 -13.93
C LEU A 284 15.27 -0.84 -13.34
N ASP A 285 14.81 -1.84 -12.60
CA ASP A 285 13.53 -1.79 -11.89
C ASP A 285 13.69 -1.06 -10.56
N VAL A 286 13.70 0.27 -10.61
CA VAL A 286 13.86 1.15 -9.44
C VAL A 286 12.61 2.00 -9.26
N THR A 287 12.09 2.05 -8.04
CA THR A 287 10.96 2.89 -7.62
C THR A 287 11.28 3.61 -6.32
N THR A 288 10.48 4.63 -5.98
CA THR A 288 10.64 5.38 -4.74
C THR A 288 9.31 5.95 -4.26
N GLU A 289 9.26 6.34 -3.00
CA GLU A 289 8.11 6.92 -2.32
C GLU A 289 8.48 8.13 -1.46
N ALA A 290 7.48 8.87 -1.01
CA ALA A 290 7.61 9.98 -0.07
C ALA A 290 6.31 10.20 0.73
N TYR A 291 6.44 10.91 1.85
CA TYR A 291 5.33 11.39 2.67
C TYR A 291 5.28 12.92 2.67
N PRO A 292 4.06 13.54 2.81
CA PRO A 292 3.87 14.98 2.68
C PRO A 292 4.11 15.75 3.99
N TYR A 293 5.20 15.47 4.71
CA TYR A 293 5.56 16.11 5.97
C TYR A 293 7.04 16.51 6.00
N ILE A 294 7.33 17.60 6.70
CA ILE A 294 8.69 18.16 6.85
C ILE A 294 9.52 17.44 7.94
N ALA A 295 8.93 16.50 8.64
CA ALA A 295 9.58 15.80 9.73
C ALA A 295 9.52 14.29 9.54
N GLY A 296 10.61 13.63 9.88
CA GLY A 296 10.68 12.18 10.05
C GLY A 296 10.46 11.75 11.50
N MET A 297 10.49 10.45 11.75
CA MET A 297 10.42 9.89 13.11
C MET A 297 11.14 8.56 13.14
N THR A 298 11.92 8.33 14.20
CA THR A 298 12.58 7.06 14.48
C THR A 298 12.79 6.87 15.98
N GLN A 299 13.48 5.78 16.37
CA GLN A 299 13.78 5.50 17.77
C GLN A 299 15.13 6.12 18.16
N ILE A 300 15.15 6.86 19.30
CA ILE A 300 16.33 7.61 19.76
C ILE A 300 17.53 6.71 20.12
N ASN A 301 17.28 5.46 20.49
CA ASN A 301 18.32 4.48 20.81
C ASN A 301 18.83 3.70 19.59
N SER A 302 18.37 4.01 18.38
CA SER A 302 18.86 3.42 17.13
C SER A 302 20.27 3.89 16.77
N ALA A 303 20.92 3.19 15.84
CA ALA A 303 22.25 3.54 15.36
C ALA A 303 22.29 4.85 14.54
N ARG A 304 21.14 5.38 14.09
CA ARG A 304 21.07 6.71 13.46
C ARG A 304 21.69 7.80 14.32
N PHE A 305 21.51 7.71 15.63
CA PHE A 305 22.03 8.69 16.59
C PHE A 305 23.39 8.31 17.18
N ASN A 306 24.18 7.50 16.51
CA ASN A 306 25.57 7.26 16.89
C ASN A 306 26.42 8.55 16.84
N PRO A 307 27.53 8.64 17.57
CA PRO A 307 28.39 9.84 17.55
C PRO A 307 28.66 10.36 16.13
N GLY A 308 28.57 11.67 15.93
CA GLY A 308 28.71 12.31 14.62
C GLY A 308 27.37 12.50 13.86
N TRP A 309 26.23 12.09 14.42
CA TRP A 309 24.93 12.21 13.77
C TRP A 309 24.54 13.67 13.43
N LYS A 310 24.92 14.63 14.29
CA LYS A 310 24.61 16.07 14.07
C LYS A 310 25.25 16.60 12.80
N GLU A 311 26.54 16.36 12.66
CA GLU A 311 27.34 16.80 11.51
C GLU A 311 26.87 16.09 10.23
N LYS A 312 26.58 14.78 10.32
CA LYS A 312 26.11 13.98 9.22
C LYS A 312 24.74 14.43 8.71
N ASP A 313 23.78 14.57 9.60
CA ASP A 313 22.39 14.93 9.24
C ASP A 313 22.21 16.46 9.07
N GLY A 314 23.13 17.27 9.63
CA GLY A 314 23.09 18.75 9.59
C GLY A 314 22.01 19.35 10.49
N ILE A 315 21.69 18.66 11.59
CA ILE A 315 20.65 19.04 12.57
C ILE A 315 21.24 19.06 14.00
N ASP A 316 20.50 19.63 14.94
CA ASP A 316 20.88 19.71 16.36
C ASP A 316 19.78 19.13 17.28
N TYR A 317 20.06 19.08 18.57
CA TYR A 317 19.11 18.61 19.59
C TYR A 317 17.77 19.33 19.52
N SER A 318 17.76 20.64 19.24
CA SER A 318 16.54 21.45 19.09
C SER A 318 15.67 21.05 17.89
N ASP A 319 16.21 20.30 16.93
CA ASP A 319 15.44 19.76 15.79
C ASP A 319 14.74 18.43 16.14
N LEU A 320 15.03 17.89 17.32
CA LEU A 320 14.41 16.70 17.85
C LEU A 320 13.25 17.05 18.79
N MET A 321 12.12 16.35 18.64
CA MET A 321 10.89 16.62 19.39
C MET A 321 10.27 15.32 19.93
N ILE A 322 9.86 15.34 21.19
CA ILE A 322 9.13 14.23 21.82
C ILE A 322 7.69 14.21 21.27
N PRO A 323 7.21 13.10 20.67
CA PRO A 323 5.91 13.08 20.01
C PRO A 323 4.72 13.39 20.93
N SER A 324 4.78 12.97 22.20
CA SER A 324 3.65 13.08 23.13
C SER A 324 3.48 14.47 23.74
N THR A 325 4.54 15.27 23.79
CA THR A 325 4.58 16.56 24.49
C THR A 325 4.92 17.75 23.60
N GLY A 326 5.51 17.52 22.42
CA GLY A 326 6.06 18.58 21.58
C GLY A 326 7.36 19.20 22.13
N GLU A 327 7.91 18.63 23.22
CA GLU A 327 9.16 19.11 23.86
C GLU A 327 10.32 18.98 22.88
N ARG A 328 11.04 20.10 22.62
CA ARG A 328 12.30 20.11 21.90
C ARG A 328 13.43 19.71 22.84
N LEU A 329 14.35 18.85 22.32
CA LEU A 329 15.39 18.30 23.18
C LEU A 329 16.52 19.29 23.45
N THR A 330 17.09 19.18 24.67
CA THR A 330 18.46 19.64 24.99
C THR A 330 19.41 18.46 24.88
N LYS A 331 20.72 18.74 24.96
CA LYS A 331 21.74 17.68 24.99
C LYS A 331 21.52 16.71 26.18
N GLU A 332 21.28 17.24 27.37
CA GLU A 332 21.09 16.48 28.60
C GLU A 332 19.84 15.55 28.49
N ARG A 333 18.75 16.09 27.92
CA ARG A 333 17.52 15.33 27.72
C ARG A 333 17.71 14.21 26.69
N PHE A 334 18.41 14.49 25.60
CA PHE A 334 18.76 13.51 24.60
C PHE A 334 19.61 12.36 25.20
N GLU A 335 20.69 12.70 25.96
CA GLU A 335 21.54 11.69 26.59
C GLU A 335 20.77 10.84 27.60
N GLN A 336 19.88 11.46 28.40
CA GLN A 336 18.99 10.76 29.31
C GLN A 336 18.08 9.76 28.59
N MET A 337 17.46 10.16 27.48
CA MET A 337 16.59 9.28 26.70
C MET A 337 17.36 8.15 26.04
N ARG A 338 18.55 8.41 25.49
CA ARG A 338 19.40 7.38 24.90
C ARG A 338 19.91 6.33 25.90
N ALA A 339 20.10 6.73 27.15
CA ALA A 339 20.50 5.81 28.22
C ALA A 339 19.36 4.87 28.64
N SER A 340 18.13 5.18 28.29
CA SER A 340 16.99 4.31 28.56
C SER A 340 17.05 3.02 27.76
N GLN A 341 16.72 1.89 28.39
CA GLN A 341 16.59 0.60 27.73
C GLN A 341 15.27 0.43 26.98
N GLN A 342 14.32 1.36 27.20
CA GLN A 342 13.02 1.31 26.56
C GLN A 342 13.05 1.99 25.19
N PRO A 343 12.42 1.41 24.14
CA PRO A 343 12.26 2.07 22.86
C PRO A 343 11.48 3.38 23.02
N GLN A 344 12.07 4.49 22.59
CA GLN A 344 11.45 5.81 22.62
C GLN A 344 11.55 6.44 21.25
N SER A 345 10.41 6.80 20.69
CA SER A 345 10.35 7.47 19.40
C SER A 345 10.66 8.96 19.54
N ILE A 346 11.27 9.52 18.51
CA ILE A 346 11.61 10.94 18.40
C ILE A 346 11.27 11.45 17.01
N ILE A 347 10.61 12.60 16.93
CA ILE A 347 10.36 13.34 15.69
C ILE A 347 11.60 14.15 15.36
N ILE A 348 11.96 14.16 14.08
CA ILE A 348 13.13 14.85 13.53
C ILE A 348 12.64 15.85 12.49
N VAL A 349 12.78 17.14 12.77
CA VAL A 349 12.39 18.20 11.84
C VAL A 349 13.63 18.59 11.03
N ASP A 350 13.80 17.95 9.89
CA ASP A 350 15.02 18.03 9.08
C ASP A 350 14.78 18.45 7.62
N ASN A 351 13.52 18.73 7.24
CA ASN A 351 13.19 19.06 5.85
C ASN A 351 12.43 20.39 5.74
N THR A 352 12.34 20.93 4.54
CA THR A 352 11.56 22.12 4.23
C THR A 352 10.31 21.77 3.42
N GLN A 353 9.25 22.57 3.58
CA GLN A 353 8.01 22.36 2.84
C GLN A 353 8.25 22.41 1.31
N ALA A 354 9.11 23.31 0.84
CA ALA A 354 9.43 23.45 -0.58
C ALA A 354 10.07 22.15 -1.17
N MET A 355 10.97 21.50 -0.40
CA MET A 355 11.55 20.22 -0.82
C MET A 355 10.51 19.10 -0.84
N VAL A 356 9.71 19.03 0.21
CA VAL A 356 8.62 18.02 0.27
C VAL A 356 7.65 18.21 -0.89
N ASP A 357 7.23 19.45 -1.17
CA ASP A 357 6.32 19.78 -2.27
C ASP A 357 6.88 19.33 -3.64
N GLN A 358 8.16 19.58 -3.86
CA GLN A 358 8.85 19.20 -5.10
C GLN A 358 8.90 17.67 -5.28
N VAL A 359 9.17 16.93 -4.20
CA VAL A 359 9.24 15.46 -4.23
C VAL A 359 7.85 14.85 -4.41
N ILE A 360 6.83 15.33 -3.69
CA ILE A 360 5.46 14.84 -3.83
C ILE A 360 4.90 15.05 -5.24
N ALA A 361 5.20 16.21 -5.86
CA ALA A 361 4.78 16.51 -7.23
C ALA A 361 5.52 15.69 -8.29
N ASN A 362 6.68 15.11 -7.98
CA ASN A 362 7.48 14.37 -8.96
C ASN A 362 6.76 13.09 -9.43
N PRO A 363 6.65 12.82 -10.75
CA PRO A 363 5.92 11.68 -11.29
C PRO A 363 6.52 10.29 -10.90
N LEU A 364 7.78 10.23 -10.51
CA LEU A 364 8.44 8.98 -10.08
C LEU A 364 8.07 8.57 -8.66
N THR A 365 7.59 9.50 -7.84
CA THR A 365 7.38 9.29 -6.41
C THR A 365 6.00 8.75 -6.13
N MET A 366 5.91 7.60 -5.44
CA MET A 366 4.69 7.09 -4.83
C MET A 366 4.41 7.83 -3.51
N ILE A 367 3.21 7.69 -2.99
CA ILE A 367 2.85 8.18 -1.65
C ILE A 367 2.80 6.98 -0.71
N ALA A 368 3.55 7.08 0.39
CA ALA A 368 3.47 6.17 1.51
C ALA A 368 3.56 6.96 2.82
N SER A 369 3.16 6.37 3.94
CA SER A 369 3.05 7.17 5.16
C SER A 369 4.31 7.18 6.02
N ASP A 370 5.08 6.10 6.02
CA ASP A 370 6.12 5.86 7.02
C ASP A 370 5.52 6.00 8.45
N GLY A 371 4.31 5.41 8.62
CA GLY A 371 3.43 5.68 9.75
C GLY A 371 3.90 5.06 11.05
N LEU A 372 4.02 5.91 12.08
CA LEU A 372 4.45 5.59 13.43
C LEU A 372 3.51 6.24 14.46
N PRO A 373 3.24 5.58 15.61
CA PRO A 373 2.41 6.18 16.66
C PRO A 373 3.01 7.50 17.16
N GLY A 374 2.21 8.56 17.20
CA GLY A 374 2.63 9.88 17.67
C GLY A 374 3.13 10.83 16.58
N HIS A 375 3.18 10.41 15.32
CA HIS A 375 3.41 11.29 14.18
C HIS A 375 2.10 11.48 13.38
N PRO A 376 1.73 12.69 12.95
CA PRO A 376 0.49 12.93 12.20
C PRO A 376 0.41 12.14 10.87
N ARG A 377 1.53 11.77 10.27
CA ARG A 377 1.58 10.94 9.06
C ARG A 377 0.97 9.54 9.23
N ASN A 378 0.85 9.06 10.48
CA ASN A 378 0.18 7.79 10.76
C ASN A 378 -1.32 7.83 10.46
N ALA A 379 -1.95 9.01 10.59
CA ALA A 379 -3.40 9.18 10.50
C ALA A 379 -3.87 9.98 9.27
N GLY A 380 -3.00 10.81 8.64
CA GLY A 380 -3.47 11.81 7.68
C GLY A 380 -2.64 11.97 6.41
N THR A 381 -1.77 11.03 6.05
CA THR A 381 -0.91 11.16 4.86
C THR A 381 -1.70 11.32 3.58
N PHE A 382 -2.72 10.49 3.36
CA PHE A 382 -3.46 10.45 2.09
C PHE A 382 -4.45 11.62 1.98
N GLY A 383 -5.17 11.93 3.07
CA GLY A 383 -6.04 13.10 3.14
C GLY A 383 -5.28 14.41 2.93
N ARG A 384 -4.07 14.53 3.51
CA ARG A 384 -3.18 15.69 3.32
C ARG A 384 -2.78 15.89 1.85
N VAL A 385 -2.49 14.83 1.12
CA VAL A 385 -2.17 14.93 -0.31
C VAL A 385 -3.36 15.47 -1.09
N PHE A 386 -4.58 14.99 -0.83
CA PHE A 386 -5.78 15.53 -1.49
C PHE A 386 -6.03 17.00 -1.13
N ALA A 387 -5.93 17.36 0.15
CA ALA A 387 -6.14 18.73 0.58
C ALA A 387 -5.11 19.67 -0.03
N GLN A 388 -3.83 19.41 0.23
CA GLN A 388 -2.77 20.35 -0.08
C GLN A 388 -2.31 20.31 -1.53
N TYR A 389 -2.17 19.10 -2.14
CA TYR A 389 -1.55 18.97 -3.46
C TYR A 389 -2.56 18.93 -4.61
N VAL A 390 -3.79 18.42 -4.35
CA VAL A 390 -4.84 18.40 -5.38
C VAL A 390 -5.66 19.69 -5.34
N ARG A 391 -6.20 20.07 -4.15
CA ARG A 391 -7.13 21.20 -4.07
C ARG A 391 -6.45 22.55 -3.90
N GLU A 392 -5.53 22.69 -2.93
CA GLU A 392 -4.96 23.98 -2.58
C GLU A 392 -3.86 24.43 -3.54
N ARG A 393 -2.81 23.61 -3.70
CA ARG A 393 -1.64 23.91 -4.54
C ARG A 393 -1.82 23.56 -6.01
N GLN A 394 -2.76 22.66 -6.32
CA GLN A 394 -3.02 22.16 -7.67
C GLN A 394 -1.77 21.65 -8.39
N SER A 395 -0.81 21.11 -7.63
CA SER A 395 0.44 20.52 -8.14
C SER A 395 0.31 19.05 -8.56
N LEU A 396 -0.80 18.41 -8.21
CA LEU A 396 -1.20 17.09 -8.69
C LEU A 396 -2.61 17.15 -9.26
N THR A 397 -2.83 16.45 -10.38
CA THR A 397 -4.20 16.17 -10.81
C THR A 397 -4.82 15.12 -9.87
N LEU A 398 -6.16 15.07 -9.82
CA LEU A 398 -6.87 14.07 -9.04
C LEU A 398 -6.48 12.63 -9.46
N MET A 399 -6.35 12.38 -10.77
CA MET A 399 -5.93 11.09 -11.31
C MET A 399 -4.50 10.74 -10.92
N ASP A 400 -3.57 11.71 -10.93
CA ASP A 400 -2.18 11.47 -10.52
C ASP A 400 -2.09 11.15 -9.03
N ALA A 401 -2.86 11.83 -8.18
CA ALA A 401 -2.93 11.52 -6.76
C ALA A 401 -3.40 10.08 -6.53
N VAL A 402 -4.51 9.67 -7.14
CA VAL A 402 -5.01 8.29 -7.06
C VAL A 402 -3.97 7.30 -7.58
N ARG A 403 -3.32 7.59 -8.73
CA ARG A 403 -2.26 6.74 -9.30
C ARG A 403 -1.10 6.52 -8.35
N LYS A 404 -0.60 7.58 -7.71
CA LYS A 404 0.52 7.54 -6.76
C LYS A 404 0.19 6.77 -5.48
N MET A 405 -1.07 6.72 -5.08
CA MET A 405 -1.53 6.11 -3.82
C MET A 405 -2.10 4.69 -4.00
N SER A 406 -2.44 4.27 -5.22
CA SER A 406 -3.06 2.97 -5.45
C SER A 406 -2.36 2.14 -6.52
N TYR A 407 -2.33 2.61 -7.76
CA TYR A 407 -1.83 1.84 -8.90
C TYR A 407 -0.31 1.63 -8.88
N MET A 408 0.46 2.69 -8.65
CA MET A 408 1.93 2.58 -8.60
C MET A 408 2.40 1.64 -7.46
N PRO A 409 1.86 1.73 -6.22
CA PRO A 409 2.12 0.75 -5.18
C PRO A 409 1.73 -0.68 -5.57
N ALA A 410 0.56 -0.88 -6.22
CA ALA A 410 0.14 -2.20 -6.69
C ALA A 410 1.12 -2.79 -7.71
N LEU A 411 1.58 -1.99 -8.68
CA LEU A 411 2.62 -2.39 -9.65
C LEU A 411 3.92 -2.83 -8.96
N ARG A 412 4.33 -2.13 -7.88
CA ARG A 412 5.51 -2.53 -7.11
C ARG A 412 5.31 -3.91 -6.47
N LEU A 413 4.12 -4.16 -5.93
CA LEU A 413 3.78 -5.43 -5.28
C LEU A 413 3.61 -6.60 -6.26
N GLU A 414 3.33 -6.36 -7.54
CA GLU A 414 3.23 -7.42 -8.56
C GLU A 414 4.51 -8.24 -8.69
N ARG A 415 5.66 -7.66 -8.33
CA ARG A 415 6.93 -8.38 -8.22
C ARG A 415 6.97 -9.37 -7.04
N SER A 416 6.17 -9.12 -6.03
CA SER A 416 6.09 -9.97 -4.83
C SER A 416 5.02 -11.04 -4.95
N THR A 417 3.88 -10.70 -5.55
CA THR A 417 2.72 -11.58 -5.67
C THR A 417 1.85 -11.24 -6.86
N PRO A 418 1.38 -12.24 -7.64
CA PRO A 418 0.44 -12.02 -8.75
C PRO A 418 -0.93 -11.47 -8.30
N GLU A 419 -1.31 -11.68 -7.04
CA GLU A 419 -2.56 -11.17 -6.47
C GLU A 419 -2.64 -9.65 -6.48
N ALA A 420 -1.49 -8.96 -6.43
CA ALA A 420 -1.42 -7.52 -6.51
C ALA A 420 -1.95 -6.95 -7.85
N ARG A 421 -2.03 -7.77 -8.91
CA ARG A 421 -2.66 -7.39 -10.20
C ARG A 421 -4.15 -7.07 -10.07
N LYS A 422 -4.80 -7.54 -9.01
CA LYS A 422 -6.21 -7.26 -8.73
C LYS A 422 -6.41 -6.04 -7.85
N LYS A 423 -5.34 -5.38 -7.39
CA LYS A 423 -5.37 -4.25 -6.45
C LYS A 423 -4.96 -2.93 -7.13
N GLY A 424 -5.36 -1.82 -6.53
CA GLY A 424 -5.02 -0.49 -7.03
C GLY A 424 -5.68 -0.11 -8.37
N ARG A 425 -6.71 -0.83 -8.78
CA ARG A 425 -7.47 -0.69 -10.04
C ARG A 425 -8.97 -0.69 -9.77
N LEU A 426 -9.71 0.01 -10.63
CA LEU A 426 -11.17 -0.03 -10.64
C LEU A 426 -11.63 -0.61 -11.97
N GLN A 427 -11.50 -1.94 -12.12
CA GLN A 427 -11.77 -2.69 -13.34
C GLN A 427 -12.52 -3.97 -13.03
N VAL A 428 -13.23 -4.52 -14.02
CA VAL A 428 -13.86 -5.85 -13.90
C VAL A 428 -12.78 -6.90 -13.68
N GLY A 429 -12.95 -7.72 -12.65
CA GLY A 429 -12.00 -8.74 -12.19
C GLY A 429 -11.06 -8.27 -11.09
N ALA A 430 -11.01 -6.97 -10.79
CA ALA A 430 -10.26 -6.46 -9.64
C ALA A 430 -10.96 -6.78 -8.31
N ASP A 431 -10.19 -6.82 -7.25
CA ASP A 431 -10.74 -6.91 -5.89
C ASP A 431 -11.50 -5.64 -5.56
N ALA A 432 -12.63 -5.78 -4.87
CA ALA A 432 -13.43 -4.63 -4.45
C ALA A 432 -12.84 -3.99 -3.18
N ASP A 433 -11.60 -3.52 -3.30
CA ASP A 433 -10.91 -2.65 -2.35
C ASP A 433 -11.10 -1.21 -2.87
N LEU A 434 -12.11 -0.52 -2.37
CA LEU A 434 -12.57 0.76 -2.93
C LEU A 434 -12.73 1.82 -1.86
N VAL A 435 -12.33 3.05 -2.17
CA VAL A 435 -12.60 4.24 -1.38
C VAL A 435 -13.64 5.11 -2.09
N ILE A 436 -14.65 5.55 -1.36
CA ILE A 436 -15.68 6.48 -1.82
C ILE A 436 -15.58 7.73 -0.93
N LEU A 437 -15.19 8.84 -1.53
CA LEU A 437 -14.85 10.05 -0.79
C LEU A 437 -15.55 11.29 -1.34
N ASP A 438 -15.82 12.22 -0.43
CA ASP A 438 -16.20 13.59 -0.75
C ASP A 438 -14.94 14.41 -0.99
N LEU A 439 -14.66 14.73 -2.26
CA LEU A 439 -13.44 15.43 -2.64
C LEU A 439 -13.30 16.80 -1.95
N ALA A 440 -14.39 17.50 -1.69
CA ALA A 440 -14.36 18.81 -1.05
C ALA A 440 -14.02 18.71 0.45
N ALA A 441 -14.47 17.62 1.09
CA ALA A 441 -14.32 17.40 2.52
C ALA A 441 -13.10 16.56 2.89
N PHE A 442 -12.49 15.80 1.97
CA PHE A 442 -11.42 14.86 2.30
C PHE A 442 -10.11 15.57 2.62
N HIS A 443 -9.72 15.54 3.89
CA HIS A 443 -8.46 16.10 4.40
C HIS A 443 -8.01 15.44 5.71
N ASP A 444 -6.74 15.62 6.05
CA ASP A 444 -6.18 15.26 7.35
C ASP A 444 -6.61 16.24 8.44
N GLN A 445 -6.80 15.72 9.66
CA GLN A 445 -7.01 16.53 10.87
C GLN A 445 -5.84 16.39 11.86
N SER A 446 -4.97 15.40 11.61
CA SER A 446 -3.84 15.12 12.50
C SER A 446 -2.78 16.20 12.42
N THR A 447 -2.30 16.61 13.59
CA THR A 447 -1.18 17.56 13.78
C THR A 447 -0.13 16.96 14.70
N PHE A 448 1.01 17.62 14.86
CA PHE A 448 2.03 17.17 15.81
C PHE A 448 1.54 17.20 17.26
N GLU A 449 0.60 18.10 17.59
CA GLU A 449 -0.04 18.20 18.89
C GLU A 449 -1.18 17.18 19.07
N LYS A 450 -1.83 16.78 17.97
CA LYS A 450 -2.94 15.84 17.93
C LYS A 450 -2.73 14.77 16.86
N PRO A 451 -1.74 13.89 17.01
CA PRO A 451 -1.32 12.99 15.95
C PRO A 451 -2.29 11.84 15.66
N PHE A 452 -3.29 11.62 16.50
CA PHE A 452 -4.25 10.53 16.39
C PHE A 452 -5.63 10.95 15.87
N GLU A 453 -5.79 12.22 15.44
CA GLU A 453 -7.04 12.67 14.83
C GLU A 453 -7.18 12.04 13.44
N PRO A 454 -8.29 11.32 13.17
CA PRO A 454 -8.50 10.68 11.88
C PRO A 454 -8.77 11.69 10.77
N SER A 455 -8.43 11.36 9.55
CA SER A 455 -8.89 12.09 8.37
C SER A 455 -10.42 12.06 8.26
N ILE A 456 -11.02 13.08 7.66
CA ILE A 456 -12.45 13.18 7.36
C ILE A 456 -12.69 13.23 5.86
N GLY A 457 -13.93 12.92 5.43
CA GLY A 457 -14.35 12.98 4.04
C GLY A 457 -14.40 11.62 3.33
N VAL A 458 -13.86 10.54 3.91
CA VAL A 458 -14.15 9.17 3.45
C VAL A 458 -15.58 8.83 3.86
N ARG A 459 -16.47 8.63 2.87
CA ARG A 459 -17.88 8.31 3.09
C ARG A 459 -18.11 6.81 3.20
N PHE A 460 -17.45 6.02 2.34
CA PHE A 460 -17.47 4.57 2.40
C PHE A 460 -16.08 4.03 2.06
N LEU A 461 -15.71 2.92 2.69
CA LEU A 461 -14.53 2.15 2.37
C LEU A 461 -14.89 0.67 2.32
N LEU A 462 -14.58 0.02 1.21
CA LEU A 462 -14.77 -1.41 1.04
C LEU A 462 -13.40 -2.10 1.02
N VAL A 463 -13.28 -3.16 1.79
CA VAL A 463 -12.11 -4.04 1.80
C VAL A 463 -12.56 -5.45 1.45
N ASN A 464 -12.02 -6.01 0.37
CA ASN A 464 -12.44 -7.29 -0.18
C ASN A 464 -13.99 -7.37 -0.37
N GLY A 465 -14.61 -6.26 -0.79
CA GLY A 465 -16.05 -6.12 -1.01
C GLY A 465 -16.89 -5.89 0.24
N SER A 466 -16.29 -5.94 1.43
CA SER A 466 -17.00 -5.71 2.70
C SER A 466 -16.85 -4.26 3.14
N PRO A 467 -17.94 -3.54 3.45
CA PRO A 467 -17.85 -2.20 4.00
C PRO A 467 -17.19 -2.19 5.38
N VAL A 468 -16.11 -1.41 5.51
CA VAL A 468 -15.42 -1.13 6.78
C VAL A 468 -15.67 0.30 7.25
N ILE A 469 -16.02 1.21 6.32
CA ILE A 469 -16.59 2.52 6.63
C ILE A 469 -17.95 2.62 5.90
N ASP A 470 -18.95 3.08 6.62
CA ASP A 470 -20.31 3.26 6.15
C ASP A 470 -20.85 4.61 6.64
N GLY A 471 -21.21 5.49 5.69
CA GLY A 471 -21.65 6.84 5.99
C GLY A 471 -20.64 7.69 6.78
N GLY A 472 -19.34 7.43 6.62
CA GLY A 472 -18.26 8.15 7.31
C GLY A 472 -17.89 7.58 8.68
N ALA A 473 -18.50 6.47 9.11
CA ALA A 473 -18.20 5.81 10.38
C ALA A 473 -17.65 4.39 10.20
N ILE A 474 -16.73 3.98 11.05
CA ILE A 474 -16.22 2.61 11.04
C ILE A 474 -17.31 1.63 11.46
N VAL A 475 -17.51 0.58 10.67
CA VAL A 475 -18.47 -0.49 10.95
C VAL A 475 -17.89 -1.37 12.08
N PRO A 476 -18.60 -1.51 13.21
CA PRO A 476 -18.12 -2.31 14.34
C PRO A 476 -18.02 -3.80 14.01
N GLY A 477 -16.99 -4.46 14.53
CA GLY A 477 -16.87 -5.92 14.51
C GLY A 477 -16.52 -6.56 13.16
N VAL A 478 -16.26 -5.77 12.12
CA VAL A 478 -15.83 -6.30 10.81
C VAL A 478 -14.31 -6.37 10.71
N THR A 479 -13.80 -7.47 10.15
CA THR A 479 -12.36 -7.70 9.97
C THR A 479 -12.10 -8.40 8.64
N PRO A 480 -12.46 -7.78 7.49
CA PRO A 480 -12.35 -8.40 6.18
C PRO A 480 -10.92 -8.40 5.62
N GLY A 481 -9.98 -7.78 6.31
CA GLY A 481 -8.59 -7.70 5.88
C GLY A 481 -7.94 -9.05 5.69
N ARG A 482 -7.20 -9.20 4.60
CA ARG A 482 -6.48 -10.42 4.22
C ARG A 482 -4.99 -10.18 4.17
N ALA A 483 -4.23 -11.25 4.44
CA ALA A 483 -2.79 -11.23 4.26
C ALA A 483 -2.44 -11.10 2.77
N ILE A 484 -1.58 -10.15 2.43
CA ILE A 484 -0.87 -10.11 1.16
C ILE A 484 0.45 -10.84 1.39
N VAL A 485 0.64 -11.94 0.69
CA VAL A 485 1.80 -12.82 0.88
C VAL A 485 2.61 -12.95 -0.40
N GLY A 486 3.91 -13.05 -0.24
CA GLY A 486 4.80 -13.31 -1.36
C GLY A 486 4.56 -14.70 -1.95
N SER A 487 4.67 -14.84 -3.27
CA SER A 487 4.50 -16.11 -3.96
C SER A 487 5.45 -17.17 -3.41
N PRO A 488 5.07 -18.45 -3.37
CA PRO A 488 6.02 -19.54 -3.12
C PRO A 488 7.22 -19.46 -4.07
N ALA A 489 8.34 -20.09 -3.68
CA ALA A 489 9.45 -20.27 -4.60
C ALA A 489 8.98 -21.03 -5.86
N PRO A 490 9.50 -20.68 -7.05
CA PRO A 490 9.22 -21.41 -8.28
C PRO A 490 9.71 -22.86 -8.20
#